data_ee50ff8ab3d636312905e6269f5ba187
#
_entry.id   ee50ff8ab3d636312905e6269f5ba187
#
_cell.length_a   1.000
_cell.length_b   1.000
_cell.length_c   1.000
_cell.angle_alpha   90.00
_cell.angle_beta   90.00
_cell.angle_gamma   90.00
#
_symmetry.space_group_name_H-M   'P 1'
#
loop_
_entity.id
_entity.type
_entity.pdbx_description
1 polymer ?
#
loop_
_entity_poly.entity_id
_entity_poly.type
_entity_poly.pdbx_seq_one_letter_code
_entity_poly.pdbx_strand_id
1 'polypeptide(L)'
;MKLTDHTLVLSDQLFDVDTLVVDDAQIREVWLRRKATGQLYAGVRCIDEFCSFGIWSLPKGPYVCLEPWAGRCDDEGFCEDISQKPGINQAEPGECWKKQYAILIG
;
A
#
# COMPACT_ATOMS: atom_id res chain seq x y z
N MET A 1 -6.52 7.67 2.87
CA MET A 1 -7.89 7.26 2.47
C MET A 1 -8.45 6.29 3.48
N LYS A 2 -9.69 6.49 3.90
CA LYS A 2 -10.37 5.57 4.81
C LYS A 2 -11.18 4.56 4.01
N LEU A 3 -11.03 3.27 4.35
CA LEU A 3 -11.79 2.20 3.68
C LEU A 3 -13.21 2.12 4.25
N THR A 4 -14.18 2.06 3.34
CA THR A 4 -15.61 1.90 3.67
C THR A 4 -16.21 0.65 3.03
N ASP A 5 -15.47 0.00 2.14
CA ASP A 5 -15.87 -1.22 1.45
C ASP A 5 -14.64 -2.11 1.29
N HIS A 6 -14.87 -3.37 1.00
CA HIS A 6 -13.83 -4.39 0.81
C HIS A 6 -13.46 -4.63 -0.65
N THR A 7 -14.11 -3.94 -1.58
CA THR A 7 -13.87 -4.11 -3.01
C THR A 7 -13.67 -2.77 -3.70
N LEU A 8 -12.58 -2.67 -4.46
CA LEU A 8 -12.28 -1.53 -5.30
C LEU A 8 -12.30 -1.97 -6.76
N VAL A 9 -13.12 -1.32 -7.58
CA VAL A 9 -13.17 -1.61 -9.01
C VAL A 9 -12.09 -0.78 -9.71
N LEU A 10 -11.16 -1.45 -10.40
CA LEU A 10 -10.14 -0.76 -11.18
C LEU A 10 -10.76 -0.18 -12.46
N SER A 11 -10.47 1.08 -12.72
CA SER A 11 -10.91 1.81 -13.90
C SER A 11 -9.77 2.66 -14.45
N ASP A 12 -9.90 3.10 -15.71
CA ASP A 12 -8.87 3.92 -16.36
C ASP A 12 -8.65 5.28 -15.66
N GLN A 13 -9.68 5.79 -14.98
CA GLN A 13 -9.64 7.10 -14.31
C GLN A 13 -9.25 7.03 -12.83
N LEU A 14 -9.15 5.83 -12.27
CA LEU A 14 -8.96 5.64 -10.82
C LEU A 14 -7.68 6.31 -10.29
N PHE A 15 -6.65 6.37 -11.12
CA PHE A 15 -5.34 6.90 -10.75
C PHE A 15 -5.02 8.26 -11.39
N ASP A 16 -6.03 8.98 -11.88
CA ASP A 16 -5.83 10.30 -12.53
C ASP A 16 -5.18 11.33 -11.59
N VAL A 17 -5.38 11.19 -10.30
CA VAL A 17 -4.85 12.08 -9.25
C VAL A 17 -3.62 11.47 -8.55
N ASP A 18 -3.03 10.39 -9.06
CA ASP A 18 -1.89 9.72 -8.45
C ASP A 18 -2.26 8.46 -7.66
N THR A 19 -1.32 7.93 -6.88
CA THR A 19 -1.45 6.73 -6.06
C THR A 19 -2.61 6.85 -5.07
N LEU A 20 -3.40 5.80 -4.96
CA LEU A 20 -4.35 5.69 -3.85
C LEU A 20 -3.58 5.19 -2.63
N VAL A 21 -3.63 5.98 -1.56
CA VAL A 21 -2.93 5.65 -0.32
C VAL A 21 -3.94 5.35 0.77
N VAL A 22 -3.83 4.17 1.36
CA VAL A 22 -4.65 3.74 2.49
C VAL A 22 -3.77 3.73 3.73
N ASP A 23 -4.02 4.67 4.64
CA ASP A 23 -3.24 4.88 5.86
C ASP A 23 -3.78 4.08 7.06
N ASP A 24 -3.13 4.26 8.20
CA ASP A 24 -3.55 3.76 9.51
C ASP A 24 -3.61 2.23 9.59
N ALA A 25 -2.72 1.56 8.85
CA ALA A 25 -2.59 0.10 8.86
C ALA A 25 -3.92 -0.64 8.62
N GLN A 26 -4.80 -0.07 7.79
CA GLN A 26 -6.12 -0.63 7.53
C GLN A 26 -6.09 -1.91 6.69
N ILE A 27 -5.04 -2.11 5.88
CA ILE A 27 -4.92 -3.24 4.96
C ILE A 27 -3.99 -4.30 5.54
N ARG A 28 -4.49 -5.55 5.60
CA ARG A 28 -3.72 -6.73 5.97
C ARG A 28 -3.47 -7.64 4.77
N GLU A 29 -4.41 -7.69 3.84
CA GLU A 29 -4.33 -8.56 2.68
C GLU A 29 -5.13 -7.95 1.53
N VAL A 30 -4.57 -8.00 0.32
CA VAL A 30 -5.21 -7.51 -0.91
C VAL A 30 -5.10 -8.58 -1.97
N TRP A 31 -6.17 -8.82 -2.69
CA TRP A 31 -6.20 -9.73 -3.83
C TRP A 31 -6.68 -9.03 -5.10
N LEU A 32 -6.04 -9.36 -6.20
CA LEU A 32 -6.55 -9.07 -7.54
C LEU A 32 -7.53 -10.14 -7.94
N ARG A 33 -8.71 -9.71 -8.39
CA ARG A 33 -9.80 -10.58 -8.79
C ARG A 33 -10.24 -10.26 -10.23
N ARG A 34 -10.43 -11.29 -11.03
CA ARG A 34 -10.94 -11.12 -12.41
C ARG A 34 -12.39 -10.68 -12.36
N LYS A 35 -12.74 -9.60 -13.06
CA LYS A 35 -14.11 -9.10 -13.11
C LYS A 35 -15.09 -10.14 -13.69
N ALA A 36 -14.66 -10.82 -14.76
CA ALA A 36 -15.55 -11.74 -15.50
C ALA A 36 -15.91 -13.00 -14.71
N THR A 37 -14.99 -13.52 -13.87
CA THR A 37 -15.16 -14.82 -13.23
C THR A 37 -15.19 -14.75 -11.71
N GLY A 38 -14.75 -13.64 -11.11
CA GLY A 38 -14.58 -13.52 -9.67
C GLY A 38 -13.34 -14.26 -9.13
N GLN A 39 -12.54 -14.88 -10.00
CA GLN A 39 -11.37 -15.66 -9.59
C GLN A 39 -10.27 -14.77 -9.05
N LEU A 40 -9.73 -15.12 -7.87
CA LEU A 40 -8.51 -14.53 -7.31
C LEU A 40 -7.31 -15.09 -8.06
N TYR A 41 -6.33 -14.24 -8.41
CA TYR A 41 -5.17 -14.73 -9.14
C TYR A 41 -3.81 -14.27 -8.58
N ALA A 42 -3.73 -13.16 -7.89
CA ALA A 42 -2.51 -12.71 -7.22
C ALA A 42 -2.87 -11.77 -6.09
N GLY A 43 -2.02 -11.71 -5.06
CA GLY A 43 -2.27 -10.83 -3.94
C GLY A 43 -1.02 -10.56 -3.11
N VAL A 44 -1.19 -9.72 -2.10
CA VAL A 44 -0.17 -9.37 -1.12
C VAL A 44 -0.77 -9.50 0.27
N ARG A 45 -0.06 -10.19 1.15
CA ARG A 45 -0.40 -10.27 2.57
C ARG A 45 0.69 -9.58 3.39
N CYS A 46 0.31 -8.63 4.22
CA CYS A 46 1.21 -8.00 5.18
C CYS A 46 1.41 -8.94 6.36
N ILE A 47 2.59 -9.57 6.46
CA ILE A 47 2.96 -10.43 7.59
C ILE A 47 3.17 -9.56 8.82
N ASP A 48 3.97 -8.51 8.68
CA ASP A 48 4.10 -7.46 9.69
C ASP A 48 3.11 -6.33 9.41
N GLU A 49 2.92 -5.44 10.37
CA GLU A 49 2.09 -4.25 10.18
C GLU A 49 2.82 -3.23 9.31
N PHE A 50 2.18 -2.78 8.25
CA PHE A 50 2.64 -1.66 7.43
C PHE A 50 1.74 -0.45 7.64
N CYS A 51 2.33 0.72 7.83
CA CYS A 51 1.59 1.93 8.16
C CYS A 51 0.64 2.39 7.04
N SER A 52 1.00 2.13 5.80
CA SER A 52 0.22 2.53 4.64
C SER A 52 0.27 1.47 3.55
N PHE A 53 -0.67 1.54 2.61
CA PHE A 53 -0.69 0.68 1.44
C PHE A 53 -1.00 1.52 0.22
N GLY A 54 -0.13 1.47 -0.78
CA GLY A 54 -0.29 2.16 -2.04
C GLY A 54 -0.88 1.26 -3.12
N ILE A 55 -1.79 1.80 -3.92
CA ILE A 55 -2.34 1.13 -5.11
C ILE A 55 -2.20 2.10 -6.26
N TRP A 56 -1.57 1.68 -7.34
CA TRP A 56 -1.31 2.56 -8.47
C TRP A 56 -1.11 1.82 -9.78
N SER A 57 -1.48 2.45 -10.87
CA SER A 57 -1.03 2.11 -12.22
C SER A 57 -0.98 3.36 -13.10
N LEU A 58 -0.29 3.27 -14.23
CA LEU A 58 -0.49 4.26 -15.29
C LEU A 58 -1.93 4.14 -15.81
N PRO A 59 -2.58 5.26 -16.19
CA PRO A 59 -3.86 5.20 -16.89
C PRO A 59 -3.77 4.25 -18.09
N LYS A 60 -4.71 3.31 -18.19
CA LYS A 60 -4.72 2.25 -19.23
C LYS A 60 -3.49 1.34 -19.23
N GLY A 61 -2.67 1.37 -18.18
CA GLY A 61 -1.54 0.45 -18.03
C GLY A 61 -2.03 -0.99 -17.86
N PRO A 62 -1.33 -1.98 -18.44
CA PRO A 62 -1.72 -3.39 -18.33
C PRO A 62 -1.24 -4.03 -17.02
N TYR A 63 -1.17 -3.28 -15.94
CA TYR A 63 -0.69 -3.74 -14.64
C TYR A 63 -1.31 -2.90 -13.52
N VAL A 64 -1.12 -3.35 -12.30
CA VAL A 64 -1.39 -2.59 -11.09
C VAL A 64 -0.30 -2.88 -10.06
N CYS A 65 0.14 -1.85 -9.35
CA CYS A 65 1.08 -1.98 -8.24
C CYS A 65 0.30 -2.12 -6.93
N LEU A 66 0.68 -3.12 -6.14
CA LEU A 66 0.16 -3.34 -4.79
C LEU A 66 1.34 -3.19 -3.83
N GLU A 67 1.34 -2.12 -3.06
CA GLU A 67 2.55 -1.63 -2.38
C GLU A 67 2.35 -1.50 -0.87
N PRO A 68 2.79 -2.48 -0.06
CA PRO A 68 2.88 -2.25 1.39
C PRO A 68 3.98 -1.23 1.69
N TRP A 69 3.64 -0.20 2.44
CA TRP A 69 4.58 0.87 2.79
C TRP A 69 4.91 0.86 4.27
N ALA A 70 6.20 0.82 4.59
CA ALA A 70 6.74 0.97 5.94
C ALA A 70 7.23 2.41 6.21
N GLY A 71 6.65 3.36 5.60
CA GLY A 71 6.94 4.79 5.62
C GLY A 71 6.26 5.42 4.42
N ARG A 72 6.16 6.74 4.39
CA ARG A 72 5.54 7.47 3.28
C ARG A 72 6.18 8.84 3.11
N CYS A 73 5.79 9.57 2.05
CA CYS A 73 6.25 10.93 1.81
C CYS A 73 5.85 11.87 2.96
N ASP A 74 6.47 13.04 3.00
CA ASP A 74 6.15 14.07 3.97
C ASP A 74 4.70 14.56 3.80
N ASP A 75 4.06 14.87 4.92
CA ASP A 75 2.81 15.60 4.89
C ASP A 75 3.06 17.03 4.38
N GLU A 76 2.06 17.63 3.77
CA GLU A 76 2.15 19.01 3.34
C GLU A 76 2.48 19.92 4.52
N GLY A 77 3.51 20.75 4.34
CA GLY A 77 3.97 21.65 5.39
C GLY A 77 4.88 21.02 6.44
N PHE A 78 5.22 19.73 6.33
CA PHE A 78 6.20 19.11 7.24
C PHE A 78 7.57 19.75 7.06
N CYS A 79 8.13 20.30 8.14
CA CYS A 79 9.43 20.98 8.15
C CYS A 79 10.26 20.68 9.39
N GLU A 80 9.92 19.61 10.11
CA GLU A 80 10.61 19.20 11.33
C GLU A 80 11.74 18.22 11.03
N ASP A 81 12.46 17.80 12.08
CA ASP A 81 13.48 16.77 11.97
C ASP A 81 12.85 15.46 11.49
N ILE A 82 13.62 14.68 10.71
CA ILE A 82 13.15 13.41 10.15
C ILE A 82 12.66 12.45 11.25
N SER A 83 13.25 12.52 12.45
CA SER A 83 12.82 11.69 13.59
C SER A 83 11.38 11.94 14.02
N GLN A 84 10.81 13.09 13.67
CA GLN A 84 9.43 13.49 13.98
C GLN A 84 8.45 13.15 12.86
N LYS A 85 8.93 12.65 11.73
CA LYS A 85 8.09 12.31 10.58
C LYS A 85 7.14 11.17 10.91
N PRO A 86 5.82 11.31 10.66
CA PRO A 86 4.88 10.21 10.83
C PRO A 86 5.27 8.97 10.03
N GLY A 87 5.25 7.81 10.67
CA GLY A 87 5.59 6.55 10.02
C GLY A 87 7.09 6.27 9.88
N ILE A 88 7.96 7.14 10.43
CA ILE A 88 9.41 6.93 10.38
C ILE A 88 9.81 5.68 11.16
N ASN A 89 10.77 4.95 10.63
CA ASN A 89 11.37 3.79 11.31
C ASN A 89 12.77 4.16 11.77
N GLN A 90 13.16 3.62 12.94
CA GLN A 90 14.48 3.88 13.52
C GLN A 90 15.13 2.56 13.93
N ALA A 91 16.44 2.48 13.75
CA ALA A 91 17.25 1.39 14.26
C ALA A 91 18.49 1.96 14.93
N GLU A 92 18.83 1.48 16.13
CA GLU A 92 20.05 1.84 16.82
C GLU A 92 21.26 1.18 16.15
N PRO A 93 22.48 1.72 16.32
CA PRO A 93 23.69 1.07 15.80
C PRO A 93 23.77 -0.40 16.24
N GLY A 94 23.95 -1.30 15.28
CA GLY A 94 23.97 -2.75 15.53
C GLY A 94 22.60 -3.42 15.61
N GLU A 95 21.51 -2.66 15.67
CA GLU A 95 20.14 -3.18 15.64
C GLU A 95 19.70 -3.48 14.21
N CYS A 96 18.94 -4.56 14.04
CA CYS A 96 18.38 -4.96 12.75
C CYS A 96 16.88 -4.61 12.70
N TRP A 97 16.47 -3.80 11.72
CA TRP A 97 15.07 -3.52 11.43
C TRP A 97 14.60 -4.40 10.27
N LYS A 98 13.41 -5.01 10.41
CA LYS A 98 12.91 -5.95 9.42
C LYS A 98 11.39 -5.91 9.38
N LYS A 99 10.82 -5.95 8.16
CA LYS A 99 9.39 -6.19 7.93
C LYS A 99 9.21 -7.16 6.78
N GLN A 100 8.17 -7.95 6.85
CA GLN A 100 7.89 -9.00 5.88
C GLN A 100 6.47 -8.87 5.32
N TYR A 101 6.35 -9.19 4.06
CA TYR A 101 5.07 -9.42 3.39
C TYR A 101 5.19 -10.65 2.50
N ALA A 102 4.07 -11.23 2.12
CA ALA A 102 4.01 -12.38 1.24
C ALA A 102 3.34 -12.03 -0.08
N ILE A 103 3.83 -12.59 -1.16
CA ILE A 103 3.16 -12.57 -2.46
C ILE A 103 2.32 -13.84 -2.55
N LEU A 104 1.04 -13.68 -2.85
CA LEU A 104 0.06 -14.76 -2.89
C LEU A 104 -0.28 -15.09 -4.35
N ILE A 105 -0.35 -16.39 -4.65
CA ILE A 105 -0.72 -16.89 -5.97
C ILE A 105 -2.07 -17.60 -5.84
N GLY A 106 -3.00 -17.22 -6.66
CA GLY A 106 -4.34 -17.84 -6.70
C GLY A 106 -4.41 -19.14 -7.49
#